data_31c3ae460d90807232124fc46aa95e14
#
_entry.id   31c3ae460d90807232124fc46aa95e14
#
_cell.length_a   1.000
_cell.length_b   1.000
_cell.length_c   1.000
_cell.angle_alpha   90.00
_cell.angle_beta   90.00
_cell.angle_gamma   90.00
#
_symmetry.space_group_name_H-M   'P 1'
#
loop_
_entity.id
_entity.type
_entity.pdbx_description
1 polymer ?
#
loop_
_entity_poly.entity_id
_entity_poly.type
_entity_poly.pdbx_seq_one_letter_code
_entity_poly.pdbx_strand_id
1 'polypeptide(L)'
;MQLNLYQFYKSCLQYINSIIHKNLNLSIFQVELYSIVEQINIVGPGSLLISLTTAFFISLVFTLQVAKEFVYLNATRLIGAVLTLAFIRELSPVLTSVILIGRVGSCFTSELATMKVTEQIDALYLLNTSPIIYLVIPRIVSCSVMLPILTLLSFFTSLASSAFICFTLYDINPVIFFTSSATALSIIDVVKSLLKTIIFGFTISLISCSCGLITKGGARGVGQSTTLSVVISLLVVFIIDCILSYLMFSGLDSSIQAF
;
A
#
# COMPACT_ATOMS: atom_id res chain seq x y z
N MET A 1 0.46 30.10 5.66
CA MET A 1 0.89 29.49 4.39
C MET A 1 -0.07 28.35 4.07
N GLN A 2 -1.23 28.70 3.52
CA GLN A 2 -2.29 27.76 3.19
C GLN A 2 -2.00 27.25 1.77
N LEU A 3 -1.51 26.01 1.66
CA LEU A 3 -1.70 25.27 0.43
C LEU A 3 -3.22 25.14 0.27
N ASN A 4 -3.77 25.92 -0.68
CA ASN A 4 -5.20 25.85 -0.95
C ASN A 4 -5.55 24.41 -1.31
N LEU A 5 -6.22 23.69 -0.42
CA LEU A 5 -6.77 22.35 -0.65
C LEU A 5 -7.53 22.29 -1.98
N TYR A 6 -8.11 23.42 -2.39
CA TYR A 6 -8.75 23.59 -3.68
C TYR A 6 -7.79 23.52 -4.86
N GLN A 7 -6.59 24.13 -4.77
CA GLN A 7 -5.57 24.01 -5.83
C GLN A 7 -5.04 22.59 -5.92
N PHE A 8 -4.86 21.93 -4.77
CA PHE A 8 -4.48 20.52 -4.71
C PHE A 8 -5.53 19.61 -5.38
N TYR A 9 -6.80 19.77 -5.02
CA TYR A 9 -7.91 19.01 -5.62
C TYR A 9 -8.04 19.26 -7.14
N LYS A 10 -7.94 20.50 -7.58
CA LYS A 10 -7.98 20.87 -9.01
C LYS A 10 -6.80 20.27 -9.79
N SER A 11 -5.61 20.26 -9.22
CA SER A 11 -4.43 19.64 -9.85
C SER A 11 -4.57 18.12 -9.93
N CYS A 12 -5.01 17.45 -8.85
CA CYS A 12 -5.30 16.02 -8.88
C CYS A 12 -6.33 15.65 -9.96
N LEU A 13 -7.43 16.40 -10.07
CA LEU A 13 -8.44 16.19 -11.10
C LEU A 13 -7.89 16.42 -12.53
N GLN A 14 -7.07 17.43 -12.70
CA GLN A 14 -6.45 17.73 -14.00
C GLN A 14 -5.48 16.61 -14.40
N TYR A 15 -4.72 16.04 -13.46
CA TYR A 15 -3.84 14.89 -13.70
C TYR A 15 -4.61 13.62 -14.02
N ILE A 16 -5.68 13.31 -13.29
CA ILE A 16 -6.56 12.17 -13.56
C ILE A 16 -7.18 12.29 -14.97
N ASN A 17 -7.67 13.47 -15.32
CA ASN A 17 -8.28 13.71 -16.64
C ASN A 17 -7.24 13.60 -17.78
N SER A 18 -6.00 14.04 -17.55
CA SER A 18 -4.91 13.90 -18.52
C SER A 18 -4.48 12.44 -18.72
N ILE A 19 -4.55 11.61 -17.69
CA ILE A 19 -4.26 10.17 -17.77
C ILE A 19 -5.36 9.44 -18.58
N ILE A 20 -6.62 9.81 -18.35
CA ILE A 20 -7.78 9.15 -19.00
C ILE A 20 -7.89 9.53 -20.49
N HIS A 21 -7.55 10.78 -20.85
CA HIS A 21 -7.82 11.31 -22.20
C HIS A 21 -6.71 11.06 -23.24
N LYS A 22 -5.54 10.54 -22.87
CA LYS A 22 -4.43 10.38 -23.81
C LYS A 22 -4.34 8.97 -24.35
N ASN A 23 -4.72 8.81 -25.64
CA ASN A 23 -4.53 7.59 -26.42
C ASN A 23 -3.04 7.18 -26.41
N LEU A 24 -2.76 6.01 -25.87
CA LEU A 24 -1.44 5.38 -25.79
C LEU A 24 -0.95 5.00 -27.20
N ASN A 25 -0.02 5.77 -27.75
CA ASN A 25 0.71 5.39 -28.95
C ASN A 25 1.77 4.32 -28.61
N LEU A 26 1.80 3.23 -29.36
CA LEU A 26 2.66 2.04 -29.14
C LEU A 26 4.16 2.35 -29.06
N SER A 27 4.66 3.39 -29.70
CA SER A 27 6.08 3.80 -29.65
C SER A 27 6.48 4.44 -28.31
N ILE A 28 5.55 5.10 -27.63
CA ILE A 28 5.74 5.68 -26.31
C ILE A 28 5.80 4.55 -25.25
N PHE A 29 5.08 3.46 -25.48
CA PHE A 29 4.95 2.32 -24.59
C PHE A 29 6.28 1.59 -24.31
N GLN A 30 7.22 1.52 -25.28
CA GLN A 30 8.51 0.84 -25.08
C GLN A 30 9.46 1.63 -24.15
N VAL A 31 9.49 2.95 -24.25
CA VAL A 31 10.31 3.80 -23.37
C VAL A 31 9.74 3.80 -21.96
N GLU A 32 8.41 3.77 -21.84
CA GLU A 32 7.71 3.69 -20.56
C GLU A 32 7.95 2.36 -19.82
N LEU A 33 8.06 1.24 -20.56
CA LEU A 33 8.32 -0.07 -19.94
C LEU A 33 9.66 -0.11 -19.20
N TYR A 34 10.72 0.46 -19.75
CA TYR A 34 12.03 0.52 -19.08
C TYR A 34 11.94 1.35 -17.80
N SER A 35 11.30 2.51 -17.86
CA SER A 35 11.09 3.37 -16.69
C SER A 35 10.20 2.70 -15.63
N ILE A 36 9.19 1.93 -16.05
CA ILE A 36 8.33 1.16 -15.13
C ILE A 36 9.16 0.09 -14.39
N VAL A 37 10.00 -0.66 -15.10
CA VAL A 37 10.85 -1.71 -14.50
C VAL A 37 11.85 -1.10 -13.51
N GLU A 38 12.45 0.05 -13.85
CA GLU A 38 13.33 0.78 -12.95
C GLU A 38 12.61 1.20 -11.66
N GLN A 39 11.40 1.77 -11.79
CA GLN A 39 10.58 2.15 -10.64
C GLN A 39 10.12 0.93 -9.82
N ILE A 40 9.83 -0.20 -10.44
CA ILE A 40 9.53 -1.45 -9.77
C ILE A 40 10.70 -1.90 -8.90
N ASN A 41 11.94 -1.78 -9.38
CA ASN A 41 13.14 -2.12 -8.61
C ASN A 41 13.32 -1.21 -7.38
N ILE A 42 12.98 0.07 -7.49
CA ILE A 42 13.05 1.02 -6.37
C ILE A 42 11.95 0.73 -5.33
N VAL A 43 10.73 0.51 -5.79
CA VAL A 43 9.54 0.30 -4.93
C VAL A 43 9.60 -1.08 -4.27
N GLY A 44 9.85 -2.14 -5.04
CA GLY A 44 9.74 -3.52 -4.59
C GLY A 44 10.89 -3.95 -3.67
N PRO A 45 12.07 -4.31 -4.21
CA PRO A 45 13.18 -4.81 -3.40
C PRO A 45 13.61 -3.83 -2.33
N GLY A 46 13.55 -2.55 -2.65
CA GLY A 46 13.89 -1.51 -1.71
C GLY A 46 13.01 -1.51 -0.44
N SER A 47 11.71 -1.75 -0.50
CA SER A 47 10.80 -1.75 0.66
C SER A 47 10.53 -3.14 1.23
N LEU A 48 10.95 -4.20 0.55
CA LEU A 48 10.65 -5.57 0.92
C LEU A 48 11.14 -5.91 2.34
N LEU A 49 12.40 -5.64 2.66
CA LEU A 49 12.98 -5.97 3.96
C LEU A 49 12.26 -5.25 5.12
N ILE A 50 11.94 -3.97 4.93
CA ILE A 50 11.23 -3.18 5.96
C ILE A 50 9.81 -3.71 6.14
N SER A 51 9.10 -4.03 5.06
CA SER A 51 7.73 -4.55 5.14
C SER A 51 7.68 -5.93 5.80
N LEU A 52 8.63 -6.82 5.50
CA LEU A 52 8.69 -8.14 6.11
C LEU A 52 9.03 -8.09 7.62
N THR A 53 10.03 -7.29 8.00
CA THR A 53 10.41 -7.15 9.42
C THR A 53 9.29 -6.52 10.24
N THR A 54 8.63 -5.49 9.75
CA THR A 54 7.50 -4.88 10.46
C THR A 54 6.29 -5.81 10.53
N ALA A 55 5.96 -6.54 9.46
CA ALA A 55 4.90 -7.55 9.47
C ALA A 55 5.19 -8.66 10.48
N PHE A 56 6.44 -9.13 10.55
CA PHE A 56 6.88 -10.13 11.52
C PHE A 56 6.65 -9.67 12.96
N PHE A 57 7.15 -8.50 13.36
CA PHE A 57 7.02 -8.03 14.75
C PHE A 57 5.59 -7.65 15.12
N ILE A 58 4.84 -7.02 14.23
CA ILE A 58 3.45 -6.64 14.51
C ILE A 58 2.57 -7.88 14.66
N SER A 59 2.77 -8.89 13.81
CA SER A 59 2.01 -10.14 13.93
C SER A 59 2.38 -10.93 15.20
N LEU A 60 3.64 -10.90 15.64
CA LEU A 60 4.03 -11.45 16.94
C LEU A 60 3.23 -10.83 18.09
N VAL A 61 3.23 -9.49 18.18
CA VAL A 61 2.51 -8.77 19.24
C VAL A 61 1.01 -9.03 19.18
N PHE A 62 0.42 -8.98 17.99
CA PHE A 62 -1.00 -9.22 17.78
C PHE A 62 -1.40 -10.65 18.17
N THR A 63 -0.59 -11.64 17.78
CA THR A 63 -0.82 -13.04 18.13
C THR A 63 -0.76 -13.25 19.65
N LEU A 64 0.20 -12.65 20.36
CA LEU A 64 0.27 -12.74 21.82
C LEU A 64 -1.01 -12.26 22.51
N GLN A 65 -1.60 -11.16 22.02
CA GLN A 65 -2.83 -10.62 22.58
C GLN A 65 -4.03 -11.51 22.28
N VAL A 66 -4.23 -11.86 21.00
CA VAL A 66 -5.38 -12.65 20.56
C VAL A 66 -5.32 -14.08 21.09
N ALA A 67 -4.17 -14.76 21.01
CA ALA A 67 -4.05 -16.14 21.47
C ALA A 67 -4.35 -16.28 22.96
N LYS A 68 -3.91 -15.34 23.80
CA LYS A 68 -4.19 -15.32 25.23
C LYS A 68 -5.70 -15.34 25.52
N GLU A 69 -6.48 -14.49 24.84
CA GLU A 69 -7.93 -14.42 25.03
C GLU A 69 -8.64 -15.70 24.59
N PHE A 70 -8.24 -16.26 23.44
CA PHE A 70 -8.84 -17.48 22.91
C PHE A 70 -8.47 -18.73 23.74
N VAL A 71 -7.28 -18.79 24.32
CA VAL A 71 -6.90 -19.86 25.26
C VAL A 71 -7.75 -19.76 26.53
N TYR A 72 -7.96 -18.56 27.06
CA TYR A 72 -8.82 -18.35 28.24
C TYR A 72 -10.27 -18.80 27.99
N LEU A 73 -10.78 -18.61 26.76
CA LEU A 73 -12.11 -19.05 26.33
C LEU A 73 -12.19 -20.54 25.96
N ASN A 74 -11.10 -21.31 26.09
CA ASN A 74 -10.98 -22.70 25.62
C ASN A 74 -11.29 -22.90 24.13
N ALA A 75 -11.08 -21.86 23.31
CA ALA A 75 -11.39 -21.85 21.86
C ALA A 75 -10.10 -21.90 20.99
N THR A 76 -9.13 -22.72 21.39
CA THR A 76 -7.80 -22.80 20.73
C THR A 76 -7.86 -23.15 19.25
N ARG A 77 -8.88 -23.92 18.83
CA ARG A 77 -9.07 -24.30 17.42
C ARG A 77 -9.40 -23.11 16.49
N LEU A 78 -9.95 -22.02 17.06
CA LEU A 78 -10.36 -20.85 16.28
C LEU A 78 -9.22 -19.84 16.11
N ILE A 79 -8.12 -19.95 16.85
CA ILE A 79 -7.02 -18.98 16.84
C ILE A 79 -6.45 -18.80 15.43
N GLY A 80 -6.13 -19.91 14.74
CA GLY A 80 -5.61 -19.85 13.39
C GLY A 80 -6.56 -19.16 12.39
N ALA A 81 -7.85 -19.47 12.49
CA ALA A 81 -8.88 -18.90 11.63
C ALA A 81 -9.01 -17.38 11.82
N VAL A 82 -9.13 -16.93 13.07
CA VAL A 82 -9.29 -15.51 13.40
C VAL A 82 -8.06 -14.69 13.02
N LEU A 83 -6.85 -15.18 13.33
CA LEU A 83 -5.61 -14.51 12.96
C LEU A 83 -5.45 -14.39 11.43
N THR A 84 -5.74 -15.46 10.71
CA THR A 84 -5.64 -15.47 9.25
C THR A 84 -6.59 -14.45 8.62
N LEU A 85 -7.84 -14.40 9.06
CA LEU A 85 -8.81 -13.43 8.55
C LEU A 85 -8.43 -11.99 8.91
N ALA A 86 -7.95 -11.75 10.13
CA ALA A 86 -7.50 -10.43 10.54
C ALA A 86 -6.29 -9.94 9.72
N PHE A 87 -5.33 -10.84 9.44
CA PHE A 87 -4.16 -10.49 8.64
C PHE A 87 -4.53 -10.21 7.18
N ILE A 88 -5.28 -11.07 6.53
CA ILE A 88 -5.56 -10.92 5.09
C ILE A 88 -6.50 -9.73 4.80
N ARG A 89 -7.51 -9.51 5.65
CA ARG A 89 -8.53 -8.49 5.40
C ARG A 89 -8.06 -7.07 5.74
N GLU A 90 -7.30 -6.91 6.84
CA GLU A 90 -6.99 -5.58 7.38
C GLU A 90 -5.49 -5.37 7.61
N LEU A 91 -4.84 -6.19 8.42
CA LEU A 91 -3.51 -5.88 8.91
C LEU A 91 -2.47 -5.84 7.80
N SER A 92 -2.39 -6.85 6.93
CA SER A 92 -1.39 -6.87 5.86
C SER A 92 -1.58 -5.74 4.85
N PRO A 93 -2.78 -5.46 4.29
CA PRO A 93 -3.00 -4.34 3.38
C PRO A 93 -2.66 -2.98 3.98
N VAL A 94 -3.13 -2.71 5.19
CA VAL A 94 -2.94 -1.42 5.85
C VAL A 94 -1.49 -1.20 6.24
N LEU A 95 -0.84 -2.18 6.89
CA LEU A 95 0.55 -2.07 7.32
C LEU A 95 1.51 -1.85 6.16
N THR A 96 1.36 -2.63 5.08
CA THR A 96 2.22 -2.46 3.89
C THR A 96 2.00 -1.11 3.22
N SER A 97 0.77 -0.61 3.17
CA SER A 97 0.48 0.72 2.60
C SER A 97 1.10 1.84 3.43
N VAL A 98 1.02 1.78 4.76
CA VAL A 98 1.64 2.77 5.67
C VAL A 98 3.16 2.81 5.49
N ILE A 99 3.81 1.65 5.39
CA ILE A 99 5.25 1.56 5.15
C ILE A 99 5.62 2.15 3.79
N LEU A 100 4.85 1.83 2.75
CA LEU A 100 5.08 2.38 1.42
C LEU A 100 4.91 3.90 1.39
N ILE A 101 3.91 4.46 2.07
CA ILE A 101 3.73 5.91 2.19
C ILE A 101 4.97 6.57 2.77
N GLY A 102 5.47 6.04 3.89
CA GLY A 102 6.62 6.62 4.57
C GLY A 102 7.90 6.56 3.75
N ARG A 103 8.13 5.47 3.02
CA ARG A 103 9.36 5.26 2.26
C ARG A 103 9.27 5.69 0.81
N VAL A 104 8.33 5.12 0.06
CA VAL A 104 8.22 5.33 -1.40
C VAL A 104 7.48 6.63 -1.69
N GLY A 105 6.39 6.91 -0.97
CA GLY A 105 5.61 8.13 -1.13
C GLY A 105 6.45 9.38 -0.86
N SER A 106 7.23 9.39 0.22
CA SER A 106 8.15 10.48 0.54
C SER A 106 9.27 10.63 -0.51
N CYS A 107 9.83 9.52 -1.00
CA CYS A 107 10.85 9.51 -2.05
C CYS A 107 10.32 10.14 -3.34
N PHE A 108 9.17 9.68 -3.83
CA PHE A 108 8.54 10.22 -5.04
C PHE A 108 8.23 11.71 -4.93
N THR A 109 7.73 12.14 -3.77
CA THR A 109 7.46 13.56 -3.54
C THR A 109 8.73 14.38 -3.52
N SER A 110 9.81 13.91 -2.85
CA SER A 110 11.07 14.63 -2.77
C SER A 110 11.77 14.74 -4.12
N GLU A 111 11.80 13.67 -4.91
CA GLU A 111 12.39 13.68 -6.25
C GLU A 111 11.68 14.65 -7.18
N LEU A 112 10.33 14.56 -7.30
CA LEU A 112 9.56 15.45 -8.17
C LEU A 112 9.61 16.90 -7.68
N ALA A 113 9.59 17.13 -6.37
CA ALA A 113 9.73 18.45 -5.78
C ALA A 113 11.10 19.07 -6.08
N THR A 114 12.16 18.28 -6.02
CA THR A 114 13.52 18.72 -6.38
C THR A 114 13.60 19.07 -7.86
N MET A 115 13.09 18.20 -8.74
CA MET A 115 13.03 18.44 -10.18
C MET A 115 12.21 19.70 -10.53
N LYS A 116 11.16 20.00 -9.74
CA LYS A 116 10.35 21.22 -9.95
C LYS A 116 11.09 22.47 -9.51
N VAL A 117 11.77 22.44 -8.38
CA VAL A 117 12.51 23.57 -7.84
C VAL A 117 13.75 23.89 -8.66
N THR A 118 14.37 22.89 -9.31
CA THR A 118 15.53 23.05 -10.20
C THR A 118 15.14 23.31 -11.67
N GLU A 119 13.86 23.57 -11.94
CA GLU A 119 13.31 23.86 -13.28
C GLU A 119 13.46 22.75 -14.32
N GLN A 120 13.87 21.55 -13.91
CA GLN A 120 13.99 20.39 -14.80
C GLN A 120 12.66 19.99 -15.45
N ILE A 121 11.54 20.16 -14.73
CA ILE A 121 10.20 19.90 -15.26
C ILE A 121 9.85 20.90 -16.37
N ASP A 122 10.25 22.16 -16.21
CA ASP A 122 10.00 23.20 -17.21
C ASP A 122 10.87 22.98 -18.46
N ALA A 123 12.10 22.45 -18.29
CA ALA A 123 12.95 22.00 -19.40
C ALA A 123 12.30 20.83 -20.20
N LEU A 124 11.63 19.89 -19.53
CA LEU A 124 10.87 18.81 -20.22
C LEU A 124 9.73 19.36 -21.09
N TYR A 125 9.03 20.41 -20.63
CA TYR A 125 8.01 21.07 -21.43
C TYR A 125 8.60 21.73 -22.69
N LEU A 126 9.78 22.33 -22.60
CA LEU A 126 10.46 22.91 -23.76
C LEU A 126 10.88 21.85 -24.79
N LEU A 127 11.18 20.63 -24.33
CA LEU A 127 11.46 19.48 -25.19
C LEU A 127 10.19 18.83 -25.77
N ASN A 128 9.02 19.46 -25.60
CA ASN A 128 7.71 18.97 -26.04
C ASN A 128 7.35 17.58 -25.46
N THR A 129 7.97 17.17 -24.36
CA THR A 129 7.67 15.94 -23.63
C THR A 129 6.75 16.26 -22.45
N SER A 130 5.67 15.48 -22.28
CA SER A 130 4.76 15.71 -21.15
C SER A 130 5.34 15.08 -19.87
N PRO A 131 5.66 15.88 -18.83
CA PRO A 131 6.24 15.34 -17.57
C PRO A 131 5.33 14.32 -16.88
N ILE A 132 4.02 14.44 -17.07
CA ILE A 132 3.04 13.53 -16.50
C ILE A 132 3.23 12.11 -17.04
N ILE A 133 3.39 11.96 -18.36
CA ILE A 133 3.54 10.65 -18.99
C ILE A 133 4.90 10.05 -18.62
N TYR A 134 5.94 10.87 -18.65
CA TYR A 134 7.31 10.39 -18.45
C TYR A 134 7.65 10.13 -16.97
N LEU A 135 7.13 10.93 -16.02
CA LEU A 135 7.51 10.85 -14.61
C LEU A 135 6.42 10.24 -13.72
N VAL A 136 5.14 10.53 -13.96
CA VAL A 136 4.05 10.17 -13.05
C VAL A 136 3.50 8.78 -13.35
N ILE A 137 3.22 8.47 -14.62
CA ILE A 137 2.61 7.19 -15.00
C ILE A 137 3.47 5.98 -14.58
N PRO A 138 4.79 5.92 -14.82
CA PRO A 138 5.60 4.79 -14.39
C PRO A 138 5.57 4.55 -12.88
N ARG A 139 5.53 5.63 -12.09
CA ARG A 139 5.45 5.56 -10.62
C ARG A 139 4.11 5.04 -10.13
N ILE A 140 3.00 5.47 -10.75
CA ILE A 140 1.66 4.97 -10.42
C ILE A 140 1.54 3.48 -10.72
N VAL A 141 1.97 3.06 -11.90
CA VAL A 141 1.90 1.65 -12.31
C VAL A 141 2.77 0.77 -11.41
N SER A 142 4.02 1.19 -11.15
CA SER A 142 4.93 0.42 -10.28
C SER A 142 4.39 0.26 -8.87
N CYS A 143 3.83 1.30 -8.25
CA CYS A 143 3.20 1.20 -6.92
C CYS A 143 1.97 0.28 -6.93
N SER A 144 1.10 0.43 -7.94
CA SER A 144 -0.13 -0.37 -8.02
C SER A 144 0.14 -1.86 -8.22
N VAL A 145 1.26 -2.22 -8.86
CA VAL A 145 1.67 -3.62 -9.09
C VAL A 145 2.46 -4.16 -7.89
N MET A 146 3.36 -3.37 -7.32
CA MET A 146 4.26 -3.86 -6.27
C MET A 146 3.59 -3.96 -4.90
N LEU A 147 2.61 -3.10 -4.59
CA LEU A 147 1.94 -3.12 -3.30
C LEU A 147 1.18 -4.43 -3.05
N PRO A 148 0.39 -4.99 -3.97
CA PRO A 148 -0.22 -6.32 -3.82
C PRO A 148 0.80 -7.44 -3.58
N ILE A 149 1.95 -7.41 -4.26
CA ILE A 149 3.01 -8.41 -4.08
C ILE A 149 3.60 -8.33 -2.67
N LEU A 150 3.91 -7.11 -2.21
CA LEU A 150 4.43 -6.89 -0.86
C LEU A 150 3.43 -7.30 0.22
N THR A 151 2.12 -7.07 0.01
CA THR A 151 1.09 -7.49 0.97
C THR A 151 0.95 -8.99 1.06
N LEU A 152 1.06 -9.73 -0.04
CA LEU A 152 1.08 -11.19 0.01
C LEU A 152 2.29 -11.71 0.79
N LEU A 153 3.48 -11.17 0.52
CA LEU A 153 4.69 -11.56 1.24
C LEU A 153 4.59 -11.23 2.74
N SER A 154 4.08 -10.07 3.10
CA SER A 154 3.84 -9.68 4.49
C SER A 154 2.78 -10.56 5.17
N PHE A 155 1.74 -10.99 4.46
CA PHE A 155 0.75 -11.92 4.96
C PHE A 155 1.36 -13.29 5.30
N PHE A 156 2.18 -13.86 4.40
CA PHE A 156 2.85 -15.14 4.68
C PHE A 156 3.82 -15.04 5.86
N THR A 157 4.57 -13.95 5.98
CA THR A 157 5.45 -13.74 7.14
C THR A 157 4.68 -13.57 8.43
N SER A 158 3.53 -12.91 8.41
CA SER A 158 2.64 -12.77 9.55
C SER A 158 2.07 -14.12 10.01
N LEU A 159 1.67 -14.98 9.09
CA LEU A 159 1.22 -16.34 9.42
C LEU A 159 2.33 -17.20 10.02
N ALA A 160 3.55 -17.13 9.45
CA ALA A 160 4.68 -17.89 9.95
C ALA A 160 5.05 -17.48 11.37
N SER A 161 5.09 -16.16 11.66
CA SER A 161 5.41 -15.63 12.98
C SER A 161 4.32 -15.97 14.01
N SER A 162 3.05 -15.92 13.61
CA SER A 162 1.94 -16.28 14.50
C SER A 162 1.93 -17.79 14.84
N ALA A 163 2.20 -18.64 13.86
CA ALA A 163 2.35 -20.08 14.10
C ALA A 163 3.50 -20.37 15.08
N PHE A 164 4.63 -19.66 14.94
CA PHE A 164 5.77 -19.80 15.83
C PHE A 164 5.41 -19.45 17.28
N ILE A 165 4.71 -18.34 17.53
CA ILE A 165 4.26 -17.95 18.88
C ILE A 165 3.24 -18.94 19.45
N CYS A 166 2.26 -19.38 18.67
CA CYS A 166 1.25 -20.32 19.12
C CYS A 166 1.88 -21.65 19.55
N PHE A 167 2.91 -22.11 18.84
CA PHE A 167 3.62 -23.32 19.19
C PHE A 167 4.50 -23.14 20.42
N THR A 168 5.31 -22.07 20.50
CA THR A 168 6.34 -21.90 21.54
C THR A 168 5.79 -21.50 22.91
N LEU A 169 4.73 -20.69 22.97
CA LEU A 169 4.20 -20.12 24.21
C LEU A 169 2.88 -20.74 24.66
N TYR A 170 2.07 -21.25 23.76
CA TYR A 170 0.74 -21.77 24.06
C TYR A 170 0.60 -23.28 23.81
N ASP A 171 1.68 -23.97 23.42
CA ASP A 171 1.70 -25.41 23.13
C ASP A 171 0.60 -25.87 22.15
N ILE A 172 0.18 -24.98 21.25
CA ILE A 172 -0.82 -25.28 20.24
C ILE A 172 -0.16 -26.03 19.11
N ASN A 173 -0.69 -27.22 18.78
CA ASN A 173 -0.15 -28.03 17.70
C ASN A 173 -0.22 -27.27 16.36
N PRO A 174 0.93 -27.12 15.65
CA PRO A 174 1.00 -26.41 14.36
C PRO A 174 0.01 -26.94 13.32
N VAL A 175 -0.26 -28.24 13.33
CA VAL A 175 -1.24 -28.86 12.41
C VAL A 175 -2.64 -28.29 12.63
N ILE A 176 -3.06 -28.11 13.88
CA ILE A 176 -4.37 -27.52 14.21
C ILE A 176 -4.42 -26.07 13.77
N PHE A 177 -3.34 -25.31 13.98
CA PHE A 177 -3.24 -23.92 13.55
C PHE A 177 -3.37 -23.80 12.02
N PHE A 178 -2.56 -24.55 11.25
CA PHE A 178 -2.59 -24.45 9.78
C PHE A 178 -3.88 -25.04 9.16
N THR A 179 -4.48 -26.07 9.74
CA THR A 179 -5.77 -26.57 9.25
C THR A 179 -6.88 -25.56 9.48
N SER A 180 -6.95 -24.93 10.65
CA SER A 180 -7.94 -23.88 10.91
C SER A 180 -7.70 -22.62 10.07
N SER A 181 -6.45 -22.23 9.82
CA SER A 181 -6.14 -21.12 8.93
C SER A 181 -6.52 -21.39 7.48
N ALA A 182 -6.26 -22.60 6.98
CA ALA A 182 -6.59 -23.01 5.62
C ALA A 182 -8.11 -23.12 5.38
N THR A 183 -8.86 -23.60 6.36
CA THR A 183 -10.34 -23.70 6.26
C THR A 183 -11.00 -22.32 6.31
N ALA A 184 -10.43 -21.36 7.04
CA ALA A 184 -10.96 -20.00 7.14
C ALA A 184 -10.65 -19.15 5.90
N LEU A 185 -9.55 -19.44 5.19
CA LEU A 185 -9.07 -18.62 4.08
C LEU A 185 -9.86 -18.92 2.81
N SER A 186 -10.72 -17.98 2.38
CA SER A 186 -11.41 -18.07 1.10
C SER A 186 -10.63 -17.39 -0.01
N ILE A 187 -10.68 -17.92 -1.24
CA ILE A 187 -10.06 -17.28 -2.41
C ILE A 187 -10.65 -15.88 -2.64
N ILE A 188 -11.91 -15.70 -2.32
CA ILE A 188 -12.62 -14.42 -2.44
C ILE A 188 -12.01 -13.37 -1.51
N ASP A 189 -11.65 -13.72 -0.27
CA ASP A 189 -10.99 -12.81 0.66
C ASP A 189 -9.62 -12.36 0.17
N VAL A 190 -8.85 -13.27 -0.43
CA VAL A 190 -7.56 -12.94 -1.03
C VAL A 190 -7.73 -11.96 -2.20
N VAL A 191 -8.68 -12.22 -3.10
CA VAL A 191 -8.94 -11.32 -4.24
C VAL A 191 -9.41 -9.94 -3.76
N LYS A 192 -10.32 -9.88 -2.79
CA LYS A 192 -10.79 -8.62 -2.19
C LYS A 192 -9.63 -7.83 -1.57
N SER A 193 -8.76 -8.50 -0.83
CA SER A 193 -7.55 -7.90 -0.24
C SER A 193 -6.61 -7.34 -1.32
N LEU A 194 -6.34 -8.09 -2.39
CA LEU A 194 -5.49 -7.63 -3.50
C LEU A 194 -6.09 -6.42 -4.23
N LEU A 195 -7.39 -6.41 -4.48
CA LEU A 195 -8.08 -5.26 -5.07
C LEU A 195 -7.95 -4.02 -4.18
N LYS A 196 -8.11 -4.18 -2.87
CA LYS A 196 -7.92 -3.11 -1.88
C LYS A 196 -6.51 -2.52 -1.96
N THR A 197 -5.49 -3.36 -2.05
CA THR A 197 -4.09 -2.92 -2.13
C THR A 197 -3.74 -2.24 -3.45
N ILE A 198 -4.32 -2.65 -4.58
CA ILE A 198 -4.16 -1.95 -5.86
C ILE A 198 -4.69 -0.51 -5.77
N ILE A 199 -5.86 -0.32 -5.16
CA ILE A 199 -6.44 1.00 -4.94
C ILE A 199 -5.53 1.85 -4.03
N PHE A 200 -4.97 1.27 -2.97
CA PHE A 200 -4.00 1.97 -2.11
C PHE A 200 -2.75 2.38 -2.88
N GLY A 201 -2.17 1.50 -3.69
CA GLY A 201 -0.99 1.81 -4.51
C GLY A 201 -1.23 2.97 -5.46
N PHE A 202 -2.39 2.96 -6.12
CA PHE A 202 -2.82 4.04 -7.01
C PHE A 202 -2.98 5.37 -6.26
N THR A 203 -3.68 5.38 -5.14
CA THR A 203 -3.94 6.61 -4.37
C THR A 203 -2.68 7.19 -3.75
N ILE A 204 -1.80 6.36 -3.18
CA ILE A 204 -0.53 6.78 -2.59
C ILE A 204 0.36 7.46 -3.64
N SER A 205 0.57 6.80 -4.77
CA SER A 205 1.43 7.33 -5.83
C SER A 205 0.87 8.60 -6.46
N LEU A 206 -0.46 8.69 -6.62
CA LEU A 206 -1.12 9.88 -7.16
C LEU A 206 -0.95 11.09 -6.23
N ILE A 207 -1.17 10.91 -4.92
CA ILE A 207 -1.01 11.99 -3.94
C ILE A 207 0.45 12.42 -3.85
N SER A 208 1.38 11.47 -3.79
CA SER A 208 2.81 11.75 -3.68
C SER A 208 3.35 12.50 -4.90
N CYS A 209 2.98 12.10 -6.10
CA CYS A 209 3.38 12.79 -7.32
C CYS A 209 2.75 14.18 -7.43
N SER A 210 1.48 14.35 -7.07
CA SER A 210 0.82 15.65 -7.13
C SER A 210 1.41 16.65 -6.13
N CYS A 211 1.73 16.22 -4.91
CA CYS A 211 2.41 17.05 -3.93
C CYS A 211 3.80 17.50 -4.41
N GLY A 212 4.57 16.60 -5.05
CA GLY A 212 5.87 16.92 -5.61
C GLY A 212 5.81 17.97 -6.72
N LEU A 213 4.87 17.83 -7.66
CA LEU A 213 4.73 18.76 -8.80
C LEU A 213 4.25 20.16 -8.42
N ILE A 214 3.55 20.34 -7.30
CA ILE A 214 3.02 21.63 -6.82
C ILE A 214 4.03 22.36 -5.95
N THR A 215 5.16 21.76 -5.61
CA THR A 215 6.15 22.33 -4.68
C THR A 215 6.69 23.65 -5.18
N LYS A 216 6.84 24.61 -4.23
CA LYS A 216 7.43 25.94 -4.43
C LYS A 216 8.31 26.28 -3.24
N GLY A 217 9.32 27.15 -3.42
CA GLY A 217 10.08 27.73 -2.33
C GLY A 217 11.40 27.03 -1.97
N GLY A 218 12.05 26.41 -2.96
CA GLY A 218 13.39 25.84 -2.80
C GLY A 218 13.45 24.61 -1.88
N ALA A 219 14.61 24.33 -1.31
CA ALA A 219 14.85 23.16 -0.45
C ALA A 219 13.90 23.07 0.76
N ARG A 220 13.53 24.20 1.37
CA ARG A 220 12.55 24.24 2.45
C ARG A 220 11.15 23.82 1.97
N GLY A 221 10.78 24.19 0.75
CA GLY A 221 9.54 23.77 0.13
C GLY A 221 9.47 22.26 -0.11
N VAL A 222 10.58 21.64 -0.53
CA VAL A 222 10.69 20.19 -0.71
C VAL A 222 10.39 19.46 0.59
N GLY A 223 11.03 19.84 1.70
CA GLY A 223 10.78 19.23 3.02
C GLY A 223 9.32 19.39 3.49
N GLN A 224 8.71 20.55 3.27
CA GLN A 224 7.29 20.77 3.61
C GLN A 224 6.35 19.94 2.75
N SER A 225 6.61 19.80 1.45
CA SER A 225 5.78 19.02 0.54
C SER A 225 5.88 17.53 0.84
N THR A 226 7.05 17.01 1.22
CA THR A 226 7.21 15.60 1.59
C THR A 226 6.44 15.26 2.86
N THR A 227 6.53 16.08 3.89
CA THR A 227 5.75 15.84 5.13
C THR A 227 4.25 15.95 4.89
N LEU A 228 3.80 16.93 4.12
CA LEU A 228 2.37 17.06 3.74
C LEU A 228 1.88 15.87 2.93
N SER A 229 2.66 15.40 1.97
CA SER A 229 2.33 14.24 1.16
C SER A 229 2.11 12.99 2.02
N VAL A 230 3.02 12.72 2.97
CA VAL A 230 2.91 11.57 3.87
C VAL A 230 1.64 11.67 4.73
N VAL A 231 1.38 12.83 5.35
CA VAL A 231 0.20 13.02 6.21
C VAL A 231 -1.10 12.86 5.42
N ILE A 232 -1.20 13.51 4.25
CA ILE A 232 -2.40 13.42 3.41
C ILE A 232 -2.60 11.99 2.92
N SER A 233 -1.55 11.31 2.47
CA SER A 233 -1.63 9.92 1.99
C SER A 233 -2.10 8.97 3.09
N LEU A 234 -1.60 9.12 4.33
CA LEU A 234 -2.03 8.32 5.47
C LEU A 234 -3.53 8.53 5.76
N LEU A 235 -3.98 9.79 5.85
CA LEU A 235 -5.39 10.09 6.11
C LEU A 235 -6.31 9.52 5.01
N VAL A 236 -5.94 9.72 3.74
CA VAL A 236 -6.75 9.24 2.61
C VAL A 236 -6.79 7.71 2.57
N VAL A 237 -5.67 7.04 2.81
CA VAL A 237 -5.63 5.57 2.84
C VAL A 237 -6.51 5.02 3.96
N PHE A 238 -6.49 5.59 5.18
CA PHE A 238 -7.36 5.15 6.27
C PHE A 238 -8.85 5.38 5.97
N ILE A 239 -9.19 6.50 5.33
CA ILE A 239 -10.59 6.75 4.92
C ILE A 239 -11.04 5.74 3.86
N ILE A 240 -10.22 5.51 2.84
CA ILE A 240 -10.51 4.53 1.78
C ILE A 240 -10.58 3.12 2.37
N ASP A 241 -9.69 2.79 3.31
CA ASP A 241 -9.68 1.52 4.02
C ASP A 241 -11.03 1.26 4.71
N CYS A 242 -11.50 2.20 5.49
CA CYS A 242 -12.78 2.12 6.18
C CYS A 242 -13.95 1.90 5.20
N ILE A 243 -13.98 2.65 4.09
CA ILE A 243 -15.03 2.52 3.06
C ILE A 243 -14.96 1.16 2.37
N LEU A 244 -13.77 0.72 1.95
CA LEU A 244 -13.59 -0.56 1.25
C LEU A 244 -13.88 -1.75 2.17
N SER A 245 -13.48 -1.69 3.44
CA SER A 245 -13.76 -2.74 4.41
C SER A 245 -15.27 -2.89 4.62
N TYR A 246 -15.98 -1.76 4.76
CA TYR A 246 -17.44 -1.79 4.87
C TYR A 246 -18.09 -2.37 3.60
N LEU A 247 -17.70 -1.93 2.42
CA LEU A 247 -18.30 -2.38 1.15
C LEU A 247 -17.98 -3.84 0.81
N MET A 248 -16.76 -4.28 1.08
CA MET A 248 -16.30 -5.62 0.67
C MET A 248 -16.62 -6.71 1.68
N PHE A 249 -16.72 -6.39 2.98
CA PHE A 249 -16.88 -7.36 4.05
C PHE A 249 -18.18 -7.20 4.86
N SER A 250 -19.06 -6.23 4.53
CA SER A 250 -20.37 -6.05 5.17
C SER A 250 -21.41 -7.11 4.79
N GLY A 251 -21.21 -7.82 3.69
CA GLY A 251 -22.00 -9.01 3.36
C GLY A 251 -21.73 -10.10 4.38
N LEU A 252 -22.77 -10.63 5.02
CA LEU A 252 -22.73 -11.80 5.94
C LEU A 252 -22.26 -13.07 5.21
N ASP A 253 -21.09 -13.04 4.62
CA ASP A 253 -20.44 -14.21 4.05
C ASP A 253 -19.82 -15.06 5.16
N SER A 254 -20.61 -15.83 5.78
CA SER A 254 -20.66 -17.31 5.98
C SER A 254 -19.37 -18.11 6.17
N SER A 255 -18.18 -17.54 6.17
CA SER A 255 -16.98 -18.28 6.55
C SER A 255 -16.92 -18.59 8.06
N ILE A 256 -17.67 -17.86 8.89
CA ILE A 256 -17.82 -18.13 10.33
C ILE A 256 -19.00 -19.07 10.60
N GLN A 257 -19.94 -19.26 9.68
CA GLN A 257 -21.07 -20.18 9.86
C GLN A 257 -20.69 -21.65 9.60
N ALA A 258 -19.49 -21.95 9.16
CA ALA A 258 -18.99 -23.31 8.92
C ALA A 258 -18.28 -23.92 10.14
N PHE A 259 -18.26 -23.26 11.28
CA PHE A 259 -17.78 -23.74 12.58
C PHE A 259 -18.92 -23.75 13.60
#